data_dc196ec1ba6672eca6238a23bc8d3ed7
#
_entry.id   dc196ec1ba6672eca6238a23bc8d3ed7
#
_cell.length_a   1.000
_cell.length_b   1.000
_cell.length_c   1.000
_cell.angle_alpha   90.00
_cell.angle_beta   90.00
_cell.angle_gamma   90.00
#
_symmetry.space_group_name_H-M   'P 1'
#
loop_
_entity.id
_entity.type
_entity.pdbx_description
1 polymer ?
#
loop_
_entity_poly.entity_id
_entity_poly.type
_entity_poly.pdbx_seq_one_letter_code
_entity_poly.pdbx_strand_id
1 'polypeptide(L)'
;MTALLLTACVGMITGAFLIFRISPMDFTLGVFHRLTAGPKSIRDEINETTHRKRPGLFRREISEAQTVLQATGKEERFPVLCAASLLLFAVGAGIAIVLNNFLLIPVLATGMMFLPFWYIKLTAGHYKKDIAAELETALSIITTAYLRSEDLQTAVEENINYLNPPVQGVFRSFLTRIKHIDPDMNAALAELKSAIDNEVWREWCEALAACQYDHSLKSTLNPIVGKLSDMRIINGELENLVFAPRKEFISMAALVVLNIPLLYFLNKDWYAALMTTVPGKAVLAVCAAAIFLSFARVVKLTQPIEYRR
;
A
#
# COMPACT_ATOMS: atom_id res chain seq x y z
N MET A 1 1.48 -34.26 21.45
CA MET A 1 2.44 -33.47 22.24
C MET A 1 2.68 -32.08 21.67
N THR A 2 2.91 -31.91 20.35
CA THR A 2 3.11 -30.60 19.69
C THR A 2 1.90 -29.67 19.76
N ALA A 3 0.67 -30.18 19.59
CA ALA A 3 -0.56 -29.38 19.71
C ALA A 3 -0.76 -28.83 21.14
N LEU A 4 -0.39 -29.60 22.17
CA LEU A 4 -0.49 -29.19 23.57
C LEU A 4 0.54 -28.12 23.91
N LEU A 5 1.72 -28.16 23.34
CA LEU A 5 2.75 -27.11 23.46
C LEU A 5 2.32 -25.81 22.76
N LEU A 6 1.68 -25.92 21.60
CA LEU A 6 1.14 -24.76 20.87
C LEU A 6 0.01 -24.08 21.66
N THR A 7 -0.95 -24.83 22.21
CA THR A 7 -2.02 -24.26 23.03
C THR A 7 -1.48 -23.64 24.32
N ALA A 8 -0.46 -24.26 24.95
CA ALA A 8 0.21 -23.70 26.12
C ALA A 8 0.96 -22.41 25.78
N CYS A 9 1.63 -22.32 24.63
CA CYS A 9 2.33 -21.12 24.17
C CYS A 9 1.34 -19.97 23.90
N VAL A 10 0.24 -20.25 23.20
CA VAL A 10 -0.85 -19.25 22.97
C VAL A 10 -1.47 -18.82 24.28
N GLY A 11 -1.74 -19.78 25.21
CA GLY A 11 -2.27 -19.48 26.52
C GLY A 11 -1.33 -18.60 27.38
N MET A 12 -0.02 -18.84 27.27
CA MET A 12 0.99 -18.04 27.98
C MET A 12 1.10 -16.62 27.42
N ILE A 13 1.03 -16.45 26.09
CA ILE A 13 1.03 -15.14 25.43
C ILE A 13 -0.22 -14.36 25.80
N THR A 14 -1.42 -14.97 25.70
CA THR A 14 -2.67 -14.32 26.05
C THR A 14 -2.74 -13.99 27.55
N GLY A 15 -2.24 -14.89 28.40
CA GLY A 15 -2.13 -14.65 29.85
C GLY A 15 -1.21 -13.49 30.20
N ALA A 16 -0.07 -13.36 29.51
CA ALA A 16 0.84 -12.23 29.71
C ALA A 16 0.18 -10.89 29.35
N PHE A 17 -0.55 -10.80 28.24
CA PHE A 17 -1.28 -9.58 27.87
C PHE A 17 -2.37 -9.22 28.89
N LEU A 18 -3.08 -10.20 29.44
CA LEU A 18 -4.09 -9.99 30.51
C LEU A 18 -3.46 -9.52 31.80
N ILE A 19 -2.34 -10.13 32.23
CA ILE A 19 -1.66 -9.79 33.50
C ILE A 19 -1.06 -8.38 33.43
N PHE A 20 -0.41 -8.02 32.34
CA PHE A 20 0.23 -6.72 32.18
C PHE A 20 -0.74 -5.60 31.81
N ARG A 21 -2.01 -5.90 31.55
CA ARG A 21 -3.04 -4.93 31.08
C ARG A 21 -2.56 -4.04 29.93
N ILE A 22 -1.63 -4.54 29.14
CA ILE A 22 -1.13 -3.84 27.96
C ILE A 22 -2.09 -4.17 26.84
N SER A 23 -2.67 -3.14 26.20
CA SER A 23 -3.45 -3.41 24.99
C SER A 23 -2.53 -4.02 23.93
N PRO A 24 -2.91 -5.10 23.25
CA PRO A 24 -2.11 -5.70 22.21
C PRO A 24 -1.67 -4.67 21.15
N MET A 25 -2.50 -3.65 20.93
CA MET A 25 -2.32 -2.56 20.00
C MET A 25 -1.17 -1.62 20.40
N ASP A 26 -1.11 -1.23 21.69
CA ASP A 26 -0.05 -0.35 22.21
C ASP A 26 1.29 -1.06 22.27
N PHE A 27 1.28 -2.35 22.59
CA PHE A 27 2.49 -3.18 22.56
C PHE A 27 3.06 -3.29 21.14
N THR A 28 2.22 -3.58 20.15
CA THR A 28 2.63 -3.70 18.76
C THR A 28 3.16 -2.38 18.23
N LEU A 29 2.49 -1.26 18.50
CA LEU A 29 2.96 0.08 18.14
C LEU A 29 4.29 0.40 18.80
N GLY A 30 4.48 0.05 20.08
CA GLY A 30 5.73 0.26 20.80
C GLY A 30 6.90 -0.53 20.20
N VAL A 31 6.68 -1.79 19.82
CA VAL A 31 7.69 -2.62 19.14
C VAL A 31 8.04 -2.04 17.76
N PHE A 32 7.03 -1.72 16.94
CA PHE A 32 7.27 -1.15 15.61
C PHE A 32 7.87 0.24 15.67
N HIS A 33 7.47 1.08 16.63
CA HIS A 33 8.08 2.40 16.85
C HIS A 33 9.56 2.28 17.23
N ARG A 34 9.95 1.28 18.01
CA ARG A 34 11.37 1.02 18.32
C ARG A 34 12.14 0.50 17.11
N LEU A 35 11.53 -0.30 16.25
CA LEU A 35 12.14 -0.80 15.01
C LEU A 35 12.26 0.29 13.93
N THR A 36 11.35 1.26 13.93
CA THR A 36 11.32 2.39 12.98
C THR A 36 11.97 3.65 13.53
N ALA A 37 12.12 3.78 14.87
CA ALA A 37 12.78 4.93 15.48
C ALA A 37 14.19 5.07 14.91
N GLY A 38 14.41 6.16 14.19
CA GLY A 38 15.73 6.54 13.70
C GLY A 38 16.67 6.89 14.84
N PRO A 39 17.95 6.97 14.56
CA PRO A 39 18.92 7.42 15.53
C PRO A 39 18.53 8.80 16.07
N LYS A 40 18.47 8.93 17.38
CA LYS A 40 18.04 10.15 18.10
C LYS A 40 19.13 11.23 18.16
N SER A 41 20.22 11.10 17.39
CA SER A 41 21.33 12.04 17.41
C SER A 41 21.34 12.90 16.15
N ILE A 42 21.46 14.22 16.30
CA ILE A 42 21.64 15.20 15.21
C ILE A 42 22.82 14.79 14.31
N ARG A 43 23.84 14.14 14.87
CA ARG A 43 25.00 13.61 14.15
C ARG A 43 24.66 12.47 13.21
N ASP A 44 23.65 11.67 13.53
CA ASP A 44 23.16 10.58 12.70
C ASP A 44 22.26 11.10 11.59
N GLU A 45 21.52 12.19 11.83
CA GLU A 45 20.68 12.89 10.85
C GLU A 45 21.54 13.57 9.77
N ILE A 46 22.67 14.17 10.18
CA ILE A 46 23.67 14.74 9.27
C ILE A 46 24.39 13.62 8.47
N ASN A 47 24.67 12.47 9.08
CA ASN A 47 25.24 11.31 8.39
C ASN A 47 24.24 10.63 7.43
N GLU A 48 22.95 10.63 7.73
CA GLU A 48 21.90 10.12 6.81
C GLU A 48 21.76 11.02 5.57
N THR A 49 21.91 12.33 5.71
CA THR A 49 21.85 13.28 4.58
C THR A 49 23.14 13.29 3.75
N THR A 50 24.31 13.09 4.38
CA THR A 50 25.62 13.16 3.71
C THR A 50 26.10 11.81 3.17
N HIS A 51 25.82 10.72 3.88
CA HIS A 51 26.07 9.35 3.42
C HIS A 51 24.73 8.64 3.27
N ARG A 52 24.26 8.44 2.03
CA ARG A 52 23.09 7.64 1.63
C ARG A 52 23.19 6.17 2.11
N LYS A 53 23.22 5.93 3.42
CA LYS A 53 23.01 4.58 3.96
C LYS A 53 21.55 4.22 3.69
N ARG A 54 21.34 3.28 2.77
CA ARG A 54 20.00 2.75 2.47
C ARG A 54 19.40 2.24 3.80
N PRO A 55 18.21 2.71 4.19
CA PRO A 55 17.56 2.23 5.41
C PRO A 55 17.43 0.70 5.35
N GLY A 56 17.55 0.03 6.49
CA GLY A 56 17.40 -1.43 6.55
C GLY A 56 16.08 -1.88 5.92
N LEU A 57 16.05 -3.07 5.34
CA LEU A 57 14.90 -3.61 4.61
C LEU A 57 13.59 -3.50 5.42
N PHE A 58 13.62 -3.82 6.71
CA PHE A 58 12.47 -3.69 7.61
C PHE A 58 11.94 -2.27 7.70
N ARG A 59 12.81 -1.31 7.97
CA ARG A 59 12.45 0.10 8.12
C ARG A 59 11.84 0.65 6.84
N ARG A 60 12.39 0.26 5.71
CA ARG A 60 11.92 0.67 4.39
C ARG A 60 10.51 0.14 4.10
N GLU A 61 10.26 -1.16 4.34
CA GLU A 61 8.97 -1.79 4.08
C GLU A 61 7.86 -1.18 4.95
N ILE A 62 8.16 -0.92 6.22
CA ILE A 62 7.21 -0.32 7.16
C ILE A 62 6.93 1.14 6.80
N SER A 63 7.97 1.94 6.49
CA SER A 63 7.80 3.35 6.12
C SER A 63 7.02 3.51 4.81
N GLU A 64 7.31 2.68 3.81
CA GLU A 64 6.55 2.67 2.54
C GLU A 64 5.07 2.32 2.78
N ALA A 65 4.76 1.31 3.63
CA ALA A 65 3.38 0.97 3.97
C ALA A 65 2.67 2.10 4.75
N GLN A 66 3.39 2.78 5.64
CA GLN A 66 2.86 3.93 6.37
C GLN A 66 2.54 5.10 5.43
N THR A 67 3.45 5.44 4.51
CA THR A 67 3.22 6.48 3.49
C THR A 67 2.00 6.16 2.63
N VAL A 68 1.85 4.90 2.24
CA VAL A 68 0.68 4.43 1.47
C VAL A 68 -0.62 4.60 2.27
N LEU A 69 -0.63 4.23 3.55
CA LEU A 69 -1.81 4.40 4.40
C LEU A 69 -2.16 5.87 4.63
N GLN A 70 -1.16 6.74 4.77
CA GLN A 70 -1.34 8.19 4.86
C GLN A 70 -1.96 8.75 3.56
N ALA A 71 -1.40 8.40 2.42
CA ALA A 71 -1.91 8.82 1.12
C ALA A 71 -3.34 8.32 0.82
N THR A 72 -3.77 7.22 1.46
CA THR A 72 -5.12 6.66 1.30
C THR A 72 -6.10 7.10 2.38
N GLY A 73 -5.71 7.98 3.32
CA GLY A 73 -6.55 8.44 4.44
C GLY A 73 -6.97 7.33 5.41
N LYS A 74 -6.23 6.21 5.45
CA LYS A 74 -6.51 5.04 6.29
C LYS A 74 -5.45 4.83 7.38
N GLU A 75 -4.92 5.92 7.93
CA GLU A 75 -3.89 5.90 8.98
C GLU A 75 -4.32 5.11 10.21
N GLU A 76 -5.60 5.15 10.57
CA GLU A 76 -6.18 4.41 11.69
C GLU A 76 -6.00 2.89 11.58
N ARG A 77 -5.73 2.36 10.37
CA ARG A 77 -5.51 0.93 10.16
C ARG A 77 -4.06 0.49 10.36
N PHE A 78 -3.13 1.43 10.54
CA PHE A 78 -1.72 1.08 10.75
C PHE A 78 -1.47 0.23 11.99
N PRO A 79 -2.08 0.51 13.17
CA PRO A 79 -1.96 -0.36 14.34
C PRO A 79 -2.47 -1.78 14.11
N VAL A 80 -3.59 -1.91 13.40
CA VAL A 80 -4.18 -3.22 13.05
C VAL A 80 -3.22 -4.01 12.13
N LEU A 81 -2.57 -3.33 11.18
CA LEU A 81 -1.58 -3.93 10.31
C LEU A 81 -0.37 -4.48 11.10
N CYS A 82 0.13 -3.69 12.05
CA CYS A 82 1.23 -4.09 12.92
C CYS A 82 0.84 -5.29 13.78
N ALA A 83 -0.37 -5.31 14.33
CA ALA A 83 -0.90 -6.43 15.10
C ALA A 83 -1.01 -7.69 14.24
N ALA A 84 -1.56 -7.58 13.03
CA ALA A 84 -1.67 -8.68 12.08
C ALA A 84 -0.29 -9.25 11.69
N SER A 85 0.72 -8.40 11.51
CA SER A 85 2.07 -8.85 11.16
C SER A 85 2.75 -9.64 12.28
N LEU A 86 2.56 -9.24 13.56
CA LEU A 86 3.07 -9.98 14.70
C LEU A 86 2.32 -11.30 14.91
N LEU A 87 1.01 -11.31 14.69
CA LEU A 87 0.22 -12.53 14.72
C LEU A 87 0.70 -13.52 13.66
N LEU A 88 0.89 -13.07 12.42
CA LEU A 88 1.39 -13.91 11.35
C LEU A 88 2.84 -14.37 11.59
N PHE A 89 3.68 -13.55 12.22
CA PHE A 89 5.00 -13.96 12.67
C PHE A 89 4.92 -15.16 13.65
N ALA A 90 4.04 -15.07 14.65
CA ALA A 90 3.83 -16.15 15.62
C ALA A 90 3.27 -17.42 14.97
N VAL A 91 2.33 -17.28 14.03
CA VAL A 91 1.77 -18.40 13.25
C VAL A 91 2.86 -19.06 12.41
N GLY A 92 3.69 -18.26 11.71
CA GLY A 92 4.80 -18.79 10.89
C GLY A 92 5.83 -19.56 11.73
N ALA A 93 6.21 -19.03 12.88
CA ALA A 93 7.07 -19.73 13.83
C ALA A 93 6.42 -21.01 14.35
N GLY A 94 5.13 -20.97 14.70
CA GLY A 94 4.37 -22.12 15.16
C GLY A 94 4.30 -23.25 14.13
N ILE A 95 4.04 -22.94 12.86
CA ILE A 95 4.05 -23.93 11.77
C ILE A 95 5.42 -24.60 11.63
N ALA A 96 6.51 -23.82 11.67
CA ALA A 96 7.86 -24.34 11.57
C ALA A 96 8.24 -25.27 12.75
N ILE A 97 7.76 -24.94 13.95
CA ILE A 97 7.93 -25.78 15.15
C ILE A 97 7.14 -27.10 15.00
N VAL A 98 5.90 -27.04 14.52
CA VAL A 98 5.08 -28.25 14.26
C VAL A 98 5.74 -29.16 13.23
N LEU A 99 6.36 -28.58 12.20
CA LEU A 99 7.13 -29.32 11.19
C LEU A 99 8.49 -29.81 11.72
N ASN A 100 8.83 -29.51 12.98
CA ASN A 100 10.10 -29.87 13.61
C ASN A 100 11.33 -29.49 12.78
N ASN A 101 11.28 -28.29 12.15
CA ASN A 101 12.32 -27.79 11.27
C ASN A 101 12.87 -26.45 11.77
N PHE A 102 13.99 -26.51 12.51
CA PHE A 102 14.63 -25.32 13.07
C PHE A 102 15.09 -24.31 12.00
N LEU A 103 15.55 -24.78 10.83
CA LEU A 103 15.99 -23.91 9.73
C LEU A 103 14.83 -23.16 9.08
N LEU A 104 13.61 -23.68 9.17
CA LEU A 104 12.42 -23.08 8.60
C LEU A 104 11.85 -21.97 9.48
N ILE A 105 12.12 -21.97 10.81
CA ILE A 105 11.59 -20.99 11.76
C ILE A 105 11.89 -19.55 11.32
N PRO A 106 13.16 -19.13 11.12
CA PRO A 106 13.44 -17.74 10.77
C PRO A 106 12.84 -17.36 9.40
N VAL A 107 12.77 -18.29 8.46
CA VAL A 107 12.26 -18.03 7.10
C VAL A 107 10.74 -17.82 7.11
N LEU A 108 10.00 -18.76 7.73
CA LEU A 108 8.53 -18.64 7.81
C LEU A 108 8.09 -17.48 8.70
N ALA A 109 8.74 -17.30 9.85
CA ALA A 109 8.38 -16.21 10.76
C ALA A 109 8.57 -14.83 10.10
N THR A 110 9.75 -14.59 9.51
CA THR A 110 10.01 -13.31 8.82
C THR A 110 9.20 -13.16 7.54
N GLY A 111 9.06 -14.20 6.73
CA GLY A 111 8.27 -14.17 5.51
C GLY A 111 6.80 -13.85 5.77
N MET A 112 6.16 -14.52 6.72
CA MET A 112 4.77 -14.27 7.08
C MET A 112 4.57 -12.91 7.74
N MET A 113 5.55 -12.40 8.49
CA MET A 113 5.49 -11.05 9.07
C MET A 113 5.35 -9.95 8.01
N PHE A 114 5.95 -10.12 6.82
CA PHE A 114 5.88 -9.14 5.75
C PHE A 114 4.60 -9.22 4.91
N LEU A 115 3.84 -10.30 4.94
CA LEU A 115 2.64 -10.49 4.13
C LEU A 115 1.62 -9.35 4.26
N PRO A 116 1.27 -8.83 5.47
CA PRO A 116 0.32 -7.74 5.59
C PRO A 116 0.81 -6.44 4.95
N PHE A 117 2.12 -6.15 5.04
CA PHE A 117 2.71 -4.97 4.41
C PHE A 117 2.69 -5.08 2.89
N TRP A 118 2.98 -6.25 2.34
CA TRP A 118 2.89 -6.50 0.89
C TRP A 118 1.44 -6.46 0.38
N TYR A 119 0.49 -6.95 1.18
CA TYR A 119 -0.93 -6.86 0.85
C TYR A 119 -1.39 -5.40 0.70
N ILE A 120 -1.00 -4.51 1.62
CA ILE A 120 -1.33 -3.08 1.52
C ILE A 120 -0.70 -2.45 0.29
N LYS A 121 0.57 -2.75 -0.01
CA LYS A 121 1.23 -2.23 -1.21
C LYS A 121 0.51 -2.65 -2.50
N LEU A 122 0.05 -3.88 -2.56
CA LEU A 122 -0.72 -4.38 -3.71
C LEU A 122 -2.09 -3.72 -3.84
N THR A 123 -2.76 -3.46 -2.70
CA THR A 123 -4.10 -2.85 -2.67
C THR A 123 -4.05 -1.35 -2.92
N ALA A 124 -2.97 -0.68 -2.53
CA ALA A 124 -2.78 0.76 -2.75
C ALA A 124 -2.80 1.16 -4.23
N GLY A 125 -2.29 0.29 -5.11
CA GLY A 125 -2.34 0.51 -6.56
C GLY A 125 -3.76 0.63 -7.09
N HIS A 126 -4.68 -0.20 -6.62
CA HIS A 126 -6.09 -0.12 -7.01
C HIS A 126 -6.75 1.17 -6.51
N TYR A 127 -6.48 1.59 -5.28
CA TYR A 127 -7.05 2.81 -4.72
C TYR A 127 -6.59 4.08 -5.46
N LYS A 128 -5.30 4.18 -5.79
CA LYS A 128 -4.78 5.31 -6.61
C LYS A 128 -5.41 5.34 -8.00
N LYS A 129 -5.65 4.18 -8.60
CA LYS A 129 -6.32 4.04 -9.90
C LYS A 129 -7.77 4.49 -9.84
N ASP A 130 -8.51 4.10 -8.79
CA ASP A 130 -9.89 4.50 -8.59
C ASP A 130 -9.99 6.03 -8.44
N ILE A 131 -9.10 6.65 -7.63
CA ILE A 131 -9.05 8.12 -7.52
C ILE A 131 -8.73 8.78 -8.86
N ALA A 132 -7.79 8.25 -9.63
CA ALA A 132 -7.43 8.81 -10.93
C ALA A 132 -8.61 8.73 -11.93
N ALA A 133 -9.38 7.66 -11.92
CA ALA A 133 -10.57 7.50 -12.75
C ALA A 133 -11.69 8.48 -12.35
N GLU A 134 -11.94 8.64 -11.04
CA GLU A 134 -12.90 9.61 -10.53
C GLU A 134 -12.46 11.04 -10.81
N LEU A 135 -11.16 11.31 -10.73
CA LEU A 135 -10.58 12.61 -11.06
C LEU A 135 -10.77 12.94 -12.54
N GLU A 136 -10.50 11.99 -13.46
CA GLU A 136 -10.74 12.15 -14.90
C GLU A 136 -12.19 12.54 -15.15
N THR A 137 -13.14 11.81 -14.56
CA THR A 137 -14.57 12.07 -14.70
C THR A 137 -14.95 13.43 -14.17
N ALA A 138 -14.49 13.77 -12.96
CA ALA A 138 -14.78 15.05 -12.32
C ALA A 138 -14.22 16.23 -13.14
N LEU A 139 -12.94 16.16 -13.56
CA LEU A 139 -12.34 17.23 -14.35
C LEU A 139 -13.02 17.40 -15.71
N SER A 140 -13.41 16.30 -16.36
CA SER A 140 -14.15 16.34 -17.63
C SER A 140 -15.50 17.04 -17.48
N ILE A 141 -16.27 16.69 -16.45
CA ILE A 141 -17.58 17.28 -16.17
C ILE A 141 -17.42 18.77 -15.85
N ILE A 142 -16.56 19.13 -14.89
CA ILE A 142 -16.39 20.51 -14.44
C ILE A 142 -15.79 21.38 -15.54
N THR A 143 -14.80 20.89 -16.31
CA THR A 143 -14.23 21.63 -17.42
C THR A 143 -15.29 21.91 -18.49
N THR A 144 -16.09 20.93 -18.87
CA THR A 144 -17.16 21.11 -19.86
C THR A 144 -18.20 22.12 -19.39
N ALA A 145 -18.59 22.04 -18.11
CA ALA A 145 -19.52 22.99 -17.52
C ALA A 145 -18.92 24.41 -17.46
N TYR A 146 -17.66 24.54 -17.06
CA TYR A 146 -16.95 25.82 -17.02
C TYR A 146 -16.79 26.46 -18.40
N LEU A 147 -16.47 25.68 -19.42
CA LEU A 147 -16.38 26.19 -20.80
C LEU A 147 -17.74 26.75 -21.31
N ARG A 148 -18.86 26.24 -20.78
CA ARG A 148 -20.20 26.67 -21.12
C ARG A 148 -20.67 27.87 -20.31
N SER A 149 -20.48 27.86 -18.98
CA SER A 149 -20.99 28.87 -18.06
C SER A 149 -20.05 30.05 -17.88
N GLU A 150 -18.78 29.88 -18.17
CA GLU A 150 -17.68 30.84 -17.94
C GLU A 150 -17.48 31.21 -16.44
N ASP A 151 -18.20 30.54 -15.56
CA ASP A 151 -18.09 30.69 -14.12
C ASP A 151 -17.83 29.36 -13.44
N LEU A 152 -16.68 29.27 -12.73
CA LEU A 152 -16.25 28.05 -12.06
C LEU A 152 -17.15 27.67 -10.90
N GLN A 153 -17.63 28.65 -10.14
CA GLN A 153 -18.52 28.40 -9.01
C GLN A 153 -19.82 27.74 -9.49
N THR A 154 -20.46 28.29 -10.49
CA THR A 154 -21.68 27.75 -11.10
C THR A 154 -21.41 26.35 -11.70
N ALA A 155 -20.30 26.19 -12.42
CA ALA A 155 -19.93 24.91 -13.01
C ALA A 155 -19.79 23.79 -11.96
N VAL A 156 -19.17 24.08 -10.82
CA VAL A 156 -19.03 23.11 -9.73
C VAL A 156 -20.38 22.90 -9.01
N GLU A 157 -21.13 23.94 -8.72
CA GLU A 157 -22.40 23.86 -7.99
C GLU A 157 -23.44 23.01 -8.71
N GLU A 158 -23.62 23.20 -10.01
CA GLU A 158 -24.57 22.43 -10.81
C GLU A 158 -24.19 20.96 -10.93
N ASN A 159 -22.88 20.63 -10.86
CA ASN A 159 -22.39 19.29 -11.17
C ASN A 159 -21.89 18.49 -9.96
N ILE A 160 -21.87 19.09 -8.76
CA ILE A 160 -21.31 18.44 -7.57
C ILE A 160 -21.95 17.09 -7.21
N ASN A 161 -23.24 16.93 -7.53
CA ASN A 161 -23.99 15.71 -7.24
C ASN A 161 -23.67 14.55 -8.22
N TYR A 162 -23.01 14.84 -9.33
CA TYR A 162 -22.55 13.84 -10.30
C TYR A 162 -21.12 13.36 -10.02
N LEU A 163 -20.43 13.98 -9.04
CA LEU A 163 -19.09 13.60 -8.64
C LEU A 163 -19.14 12.54 -7.55
N ASN A 164 -18.16 11.63 -7.56
CA ASN A 164 -18.02 10.60 -6.54
C ASN A 164 -16.96 10.93 -5.49
N PRO A 165 -17.06 10.39 -4.26
CA PRO A 165 -15.98 10.47 -3.28
C PRO A 165 -14.70 9.79 -3.79
N PRO A 166 -13.50 10.31 -3.48
CA PRO A 166 -13.23 11.44 -2.58
C PRO A 166 -13.29 12.83 -3.24
N VAL A 167 -13.29 12.89 -4.58
CA VAL A 167 -13.20 14.13 -5.36
C VAL A 167 -14.39 15.06 -5.08
N GLN A 168 -15.59 14.49 -4.91
CA GLN A 168 -16.78 15.25 -4.52
C GLN A 168 -16.55 16.06 -3.23
N GLY A 169 -15.92 15.45 -2.21
CA GLY A 169 -15.64 16.12 -0.94
C GLY A 169 -14.74 17.34 -1.11
N VAL A 170 -13.75 17.24 -1.97
CA VAL A 170 -12.81 18.32 -2.27
C VAL A 170 -13.53 19.51 -2.94
N PHE A 171 -14.37 19.26 -3.94
CA PHE A 171 -15.16 20.31 -4.59
C PHE A 171 -16.24 20.89 -3.66
N ARG A 172 -16.79 20.09 -2.75
CA ARG A 172 -17.73 20.60 -1.73
C ARG A 172 -17.04 21.56 -0.76
N SER A 173 -15.82 21.26 -0.32
CA SER A 173 -15.02 22.16 0.51
C SER A 173 -14.70 23.46 -0.22
N PHE A 174 -14.34 23.37 -1.51
CA PHE A 174 -14.12 24.53 -2.37
C PHE A 174 -15.36 25.46 -2.44
N LEU A 175 -16.55 24.90 -2.70
CA LEU A 175 -17.80 25.67 -2.72
C LEU A 175 -18.12 26.30 -1.35
N THR A 176 -17.92 25.55 -0.28
CA THR A 176 -18.16 26.04 1.08
C THR A 176 -17.26 27.24 1.38
N ARG A 177 -15.98 27.15 0.98
CA ARG A 177 -15.02 28.24 1.16
C ARG A 177 -15.47 29.51 0.43
N ILE A 178 -15.75 29.43 -0.87
CA ILE A 178 -16.14 30.59 -1.68
C ILE A 178 -17.45 31.20 -1.20
N LYS A 179 -18.44 30.37 -0.82
CA LYS A 179 -19.77 30.89 -0.42
C LYS A 179 -19.83 31.44 1.00
N HIS A 180 -19.03 30.86 1.94
CA HIS A 180 -19.27 31.15 3.37
C HIS A 180 -18.02 31.64 4.12
N ILE A 181 -16.82 31.56 3.55
CA ILE A 181 -15.59 31.92 4.27
C ILE A 181 -14.92 33.11 3.59
N ASP A 182 -14.50 32.95 2.34
CA ASP A 182 -13.71 33.93 1.61
C ASP A 182 -13.97 33.80 0.11
N PRO A 183 -14.52 34.85 -0.55
CA PRO A 183 -14.82 34.81 -1.98
C PRO A 183 -13.60 34.95 -2.89
N ASP A 184 -12.38 34.98 -2.33
CA ASP A 184 -11.15 35.01 -3.13
C ASP A 184 -10.95 33.70 -3.89
N MET A 185 -11.20 33.74 -5.20
CA MET A 185 -11.08 32.59 -6.11
C MET A 185 -9.64 32.06 -6.19
N ASN A 186 -8.63 32.96 -6.14
CA ASN A 186 -7.24 32.53 -6.22
C ASN A 186 -6.81 31.76 -4.96
N ALA A 187 -7.21 32.23 -3.78
CA ALA A 187 -6.96 31.55 -2.53
C ALA A 187 -7.69 30.18 -2.48
N ALA A 188 -8.92 30.13 -2.98
CA ALA A 188 -9.68 28.88 -3.06
C ALA A 188 -9.07 27.88 -4.04
N LEU A 189 -8.57 28.33 -5.21
CA LEU A 189 -7.86 27.47 -6.17
C LEU A 189 -6.50 26.99 -5.65
N ALA A 190 -5.79 27.81 -4.86
CA ALA A 190 -4.53 27.40 -4.22
C ALA A 190 -4.75 26.27 -3.20
N GLU A 191 -5.83 26.34 -2.41
CA GLU A 191 -6.21 25.26 -1.50
C GLU A 191 -6.68 24.03 -2.27
N LEU A 192 -7.51 24.21 -3.29
CA LEU A 192 -7.98 23.14 -4.16
C LEU A 192 -6.81 22.37 -4.78
N LYS A 193 -5.79 23.08 -5.27
CA LYS A 193 -4.56 22.51 -5.82
C LYS A 193 -3.84 21.58 -4.84
N SER A 194 -3.82 21.92 -3.56
CA SER A 194 -3.15 21.15 -2.52
C SER A 194 -3.96 19.94 -2.01
N ALA A 195 -5.25 19.87 -2.32
CA ALA A 195 -6.15 18.85 -1.78
C ALA A 195 -5.93 17.45 -2.33
N ILE A 196 -5.41 17.33 -3.55
CA ILE A 196 -5.13 16.04 -4.20
C ILE A 196 -3.69 16.01 -4.69
N ASP A 197 -2.92 14.99 -4.29
CA ASP A 197 -1.54 14.78 -4.75
C ASP A 197 -1.53 14.08 -6.13
N ASN A 198 -1.82 14.88 -7.17
CA ASN A 198 -1.79 14.45 -8.57
C ASN A 198 -1.24 15.60 -9.44
N GLU A 199 -0.35 15.29 -10.37
CA GLU A 199 0.33 16.29 -11.21
C GLU A 199 -0.65 16.97 -12.17
N VAL A 200 -1.52 16.19 -12.82
CA VAL A 200 -2.52 16.73 -13.76
C VAL A 200 -3.56 17.58 -13.04
N TRP A 201 -3.94 17.20 -11.82
CA TRP A 201 -4.80 18.02 -10.97
C TRP A 201 -4.18 19.38 -10.66
N ARG A 202 -2.91 19.40 -10.30
CA ARG A 202 -2.17 20.64 -10.04
C ARG A 202 -2.10 21.52 -11.28
N GLU A 203 -1.77 20.94 -12.43
CA GLU A 203 -1.71 21.64 -13.72
C GLU A 203 -3.08 22.21 -14.11
N TRP A 204 -4.15 21.45 -13.90
CA TRP A 204 -5.53 21.92 -14.16
C TRP A 204 -5.93 23.09 -13.26
N CYS A 205 -5.62 23.03 -11.96
CA CYS A 205 -5.89 24.14 -11.04
C CYS A 205 -5.11 25.41 -11.42
N GLU A 206 -3.85 25.25 -11.86
CA GLU A 206 -3.02 26.37 -12.35
C GLU A 206 -3.60 26.97 -13.63
N ALA A 207 -4.02 26.14 -14.57
CA ALA A 207 -4.66 26.59 -15.80
C ALA A 207 -5.99 27.32 -15.51
N LEU A 208 -6.80 26.85 -14.56
CA LEU A 208 -8.00 27.56 -14.13
C LEU A 208 -7.69 28.92 -13.51
N ALA A 209 -6.66 29.00 -12.66
CA ALA A 209 -6.22 30.28 -12.10
C ALA A 209 -5.76 31.25 -13.19
N ALA A 210 -5.03 30.75 -14.20
CA ALA A 210 -4.65 31.57 -15.36
C ALA A 210 -5.86 32.04 -16.18
N CYS A 211 -6.87 31.19 -16.35
CA CYS A 211 -8.14 31.56 -17.03
C CYS A 211 -8.91 32.66 -16.34
N GLN A 212 -8.70 32.92 -15.04
CA GLN A 212 -9.31 34.07 -14.34
C GLN A 212 -8.74 35.39 -14.85
N TYR A 213 -7.53 35.44 -15.35
CA TYR A 213 -6.87 36.62 -15.89
C TYR A 213 -7.00 36.74 -17.42
N ASP A 214 -6.94 35.60 -18.10
CA ASP A 214 -7.02 35.52 -19.57
C ASP A 214 -7.95 34.39 -20.02
N HIS A 215 -9.15 34.77 -20.42
CA HIS A 215 -10.17 33.84 -20.90
C HIS A 215 -9.78 33.08 -22.18
N SER A 216 -8.78 33.56 -22.95
CA SER A 216 -8.30 32.83 -24.14
C SER A 216 -7.66 31.49 -23.82
N LEU A 217 -7.16 31.36 -22.56
CA LEU A 217 -6.50 30.13 -22.07
C LEU A 217 -7.46 28.96 -21.79
N LYS A 218 -8.78 29.16 -21.87
CA LYS A 218 -9.77 28.09 -21.67
C LYS A 218 -9.56 26.89 -22.57
N SER A 219 -9.03 27.11 -23.78
CA SER A 219 -8.73 26.04 -24.73
C SER A 219 -7.65 25.07 -24.23
N THR A 220 -6.83 25.45 -23.26
CA THR A 220 -5.77 24.61 -22.67
C THR A 220 -6.30 23.57 -21.69
N LEU A 221 -7.51 23.76 -21.15
CA LEU A 221 -8.09 22.87 -20.14
C LEU A 221 -8.40 21.48 -20.69
N ASN A 222 -8.97 21.37 -21.90
CA ASN A 222 -9.30 20.09 -22.51
C ASN A 222 -8.07 19.20 -22.75
N PRO A 223 -6.94 19.67 -23.32
CA PRO A 223 -5.70 18.89 -23.40
C PRO A 223 -5.18 18.41 -22.06
N ILE A 224 -5.33 19.21 -20.99
CA ILE A 224 -4.90 18.81 -19.64
C ILE A 224 -5.76 17.64 -19.12
N VAL A 225 -7.08 17.74 -19.27
CA VAL A 225 -7.99 16.64 -18.91
C VAL A 225 -7.70 15.39 -19.75
N GLY A 226 -7.42 15.55 -21.04
CA GLY A 226 -7.03 14.44 -21.94
C GLY A 226 -5.84 13.64 -21.45
N LYS A 227 -4.87 14.27 -20.78
CA LYS A 227 -3.73 13.56 -20.18
C LYS A 227 -4.14 12.47 -19.18
N LEU A 228 -5.22 12.68 -18.41
CA LEU A 228 -5.73 11.66 -17.48
C LEU A 228 -6.28 10.44 -18.22
N SER A 229 -6.98 10.66 -19.33
CA SER A 229 -7.47 9.58 -20.18
C SER A 229 -6.33 8.77 -20.81
N ASP A 230 -5.31 9.44 -21.33
CA ASP A 230 -4.12 8.78 -21.88
C ASP A 230 -3.38 7.98 -20.80
N MET A 231 -3.20 8.55 -19.61
CA MET A 231 -2.58 7.86 -18.48
C MET A 231 -3.38 6.62 -18.05
N ARG A 232 -4.71 6.69 -18.10
CA ARG A 232 -5.58 5.56 -17.79
C ARG A 232 -5.41 4.42 -18.77
N ILE A 233 -5.32 4.72 -20.07
CA ILE A 233 -5.10 3.73 -21.13
C ILE A 233 -3.75 3.05 -20.92
N ILE A 234 -2.67 3.84 -20.77
CA ILE A 234 -1.31 3.33 -20.54
C ILE A 234 -1.24 2.47 -19.28
N ASN A 235 -1.83 2.92 -18.18
CA ASN A 235 -1.87 2.17 -16.92
C ASN A 235 -2.67 0.87 -17.07
N GLY A 236 -3.73 0.85 -17.87
CA GLY A 236 -4.50 -0.35 -18.18
C GLY A 236 -3.69 -1.39 -18.97
N GLU A 237 -2.90 -0.94 -19.96
CA GLU A 237 -1.99 -1.80 -20.72
C GLU A 237 -0.88 -2.38 -19.83
N LEU A 238 -0.25 -1.53 -19.01
CA LEU A 238 0.76 -1.96 -18.05
C LEU A 238 0.20 -2.97 -17.05
N GLU A 239 -1.01 -2.76 -16.55
CA GLU A 239 -1.67 -3.70 -15.61
C GLU A 239 -1.87 -5.06 -16.26
N ASN A 240 -2.32 -5.11 -17.51
CA ASN A 240 -2.48 -6.37 -18.24
C ASN A 240 -1.13 -7.10 -18.43
N LEU A 241 -0.06 -6.38 -18.72
CA LEU A 241 1.28 -6.95 -18.85
C LEU A 241 1.82 -7.51 -17.53
N VAL A 242 1.46 -6.90 -16.40
CA VAL A 242 1.92 -7.29 -15.06
C VAL A 242 1.02 -8.37 -14.45
N PHE A 243 -0.26 -8.42 -14.83
CA PHE A 243 -1.22 -9.36 -14.27
C PHE A 243 -0.88 -10.82 -14.59
N ALA A 244 -0.45 -11.11 -15.82
CA ALA A 244 -0.12 -12.46 -16.25
C ALA A 244 1.06 -13.06 -15.46
N PRO A 245 2.25 -12.43 -15.35
CA PRO A 245 3.35 -12.92 -14.54
C PRO A 245 3.02 -13.06 -13.04
N ARG A 246 2.18 -12.17 -12.50
CA ARG A 246 1.74 -12.23 -11.12
C ARG A 246 0.87 -13.46 -10.84
N LYS A 247 -0.10 -13.73 -11.73
CA LYS A 247 -0.97 -14.91 -11.65
C LYS A 247 -0.15 -16.20 -11.80
N GLU A 248 0.79 -16.22 -12.74
CA GLU A 248 1.69 -17.35 -12.97
C GLU A 248 2.54 -17.64 -11.74
N PHE A 249 3.16 -16.62 -11.13
CA PHE A 249 3.93 -16.78 -9.90
C PHE A 249 3.08 -17.37 -8.77
N ILE A 250 1.87 -16.85 -8.54
CA ILE A 250 0.98 -17.34 -7.48
C ILE A 250 0.61 -18.80 -7.72
N SER A 251 0.31 -19.19 -8.97
CA SER A 251 -0.02 -20.57 -9.31
C SER A 251 1.16 -21.52 -9.10
N MET A 252 2.37 -21.11 -9.50
CA MET A 252 3.60 -21.89 -9.28
C MET A 252 3.92 -22.03 -7.79
N ALA A 253 3.84 -20.95 -7.02
CA ALA A 253 4.06 -20.99 -5.58
C ALA A 253 3.03 -21.90 -4.88
N ALA A 254 1.77 -21.84 -5.28
CA ALA A 254 0.73 -22.72 -4.77
C ALA A 254 1.02 -24.21 -5.10
N LEU A 255 1.47 -24.52 -6.32
CA LEU A 255 1.86 -25.88 -6.71
C LEU A 255 3.04 -26.41 -5.88
N VAL A 256 4.05 -25.57 -5.62
CA VAL A 256 5.20 -25.97 -4.78
C VAL A 256 4.76 -26.28 -3.35
N VAL A 257 3.89 -25.44 -2.77
CA VAL A 257 3.35 -25.68 -1.42
C VAL A 257 2.45 -26.93 -1.40
N LEU A 258 1.61 -27.11 -2.43
CA LEU A 258 0.71 -28.27 -2.54
C LEU A 258 1.48 -29.59 -2.77
N ASN A 259 2.68 -29.51 -3.33
CA ASN A 259 3.52 -30.71 -3.53
C ASN A 259 3.86 -31.42 -2.21
N ILE A 260 3.98 -30.69 -1.10
CA ILE A 260 4.28 -31.28 0.22
C ILE A 260 3.19 -32.28 0.67
N PRO A 261 1.90 -31.87 0.76
CA PRO A 261 0.86 -32.84 1.10
C PRO A 261 0.67 -33.91 0.01
N LEU A 262 0.93 -33.60 -1.25
CA LEU A 262 0.84 -34.56 -2.34
C LEU A 262 1.87 -35.69 -2.15
N LEU A 263 3.11 -35.39 -1.77
CA LEU A 263 4.13 -36.38 -1.45
C LEU A 263 3.71 -37.31 -0.30
N TYR A 264 2.98 -36.78 0.69
CA TYR A 264 2.47 -37.62 1.78
C TYR A 264 1.51 -38.73 1.28
N PHE A 265 0.71 -38.44 0.25
CA PHE A 265 -0.25 -39.39 -0.32
C PHE A 265 0.41 -40.34 -1.34
N LEU A 266 1.34 -39.83 -2.15
CA LEU A 266 1.99 -40.62 -3.20
C LEU A 266 3.09 -41.55 -2.68
N ASN A 267 3.98 -41.03 -1.81
CA ASN A 267 5.14 -41.77 -1.33
C ASN A 267 5.56 -41.30 0.08
N LYS A 268 5.18 -42.10 1.06
CA LYS A 268 5.45 -41.81 2.47
C LYS A 268 6.96 -41.78 2.80
N ASP A 269 7.78 -42.54 2.09
CA ASP A 269 9.23 -42.60 2.34
C ASP A 269 9.90 -41.31 1.89
N TRP A 270 9.51 -40.77 0.74
CA TRP A 270 10.00 -39.48 0.24
C TRP A 270 9.54 -38.33 1.13
N TYR A 271 8.29 -38.37 1.57
CA TYR A 271 7.78 -37.37 2.54
C TYR A 271 8.57 -37.46 3.85
N ALA A 272 8.81 -38.65 4.38
CA ALA A 272 9.60 -38.86 5.58
C ALA A 272 11.04 -38.36 5.39
N ALA A 273 11.67 -38.67 4.26
CA ALA A 273 13.00 -38.17 3.94
C ALA A 273 13.05 -36.65 3.91
N LEU A 274 12.03 -35.97 3.31
CA LEU A 274 11.94 -34.50 3.24
C LEU A 274 11.75 -33.85 4.62
N MET A 275 10.94 -34.49 5.49
CA MET A 275 10.55 -33.89 6.79
C MET A 275 11.51 -34.25 7.94
N THR A 276 12.16 -35.40 7.89
CA THR A 276 12.94 -35.88 9.03
C THR A 276 14.47 -35.75 8.84
N THR A 277 14.97 -35.81 7.60
CA THR A 277 16.42 -35.73 7.36
C THR A 277 16.89 -34.27 7.37
N VAL A 278 18.15 -34.07 7.79
CA VAL A 278 18.78 -32.73 7.80
C VAL A 278 18.82 -32.10 6.41
N PRO A 279 19.23 -32.80 5.33
CA PRO A 279 19.22 -32.21 3.98
C PRO A 279 17.79 -31.88 3.49
N GLY A 280 16.79 -32.72 3.81
CA GLY A 280 15.39 -32.43 3.46
C GLY A 280 14.86 -31.17 4.13
N LYS A 281 15.16 -31.00 5.41
CA LYS A 281 14.83 -29.77 6.16
C LYS A 281 15.48 -28.51 5.59
N ALA A 282 16.77 -28.65 5.17
CA ALA A 282 17.45 -27.51 4.53
C ALA A 282 16.85 -27.15 3.17
N VAL A 283 16.51 -28.13 2.34
CA VAL A 283 15.85 -27.92 1.05
C VAL A 283 14.50 -27.21 1.25
N LEU A 284 13.67 -27.62 2.21
CA LEU A 284 12.41 -26.95 2.54
C LEU A 284 12.61 -25.50 2.94
N ALA A 285 13.62 -25.21 3.76
CA ALA A 285 13.92 -23.84 4.18
C ALA A 285 14.37 -22.97 3.00
N VAL A 286 15.22 -23.51 2.11
CA VAL A 286 15.68 -22.81 0.90
C VAL A 286 14.52 -22.56 -0.06
N CYS A 287 13.64 -23.53 -0.31
CA CYS A 287 12.45 -23.36 -1.15
C CYS A 287 11.50 -22.30 -0.58
N ALA A 288 11.23 -22.32 0.73
CA ALA A 288 10.41 -21.30 1.37
C ALA A 288 11.06 -19.91 1.25
N ALA A 289 12.36 -19.79 1.48
CA ALA A 289 13.09 -18.53 1.31
C ALA A 289 13.02 -18.03 -0.14
N ALA A 290 13.17 -18.91 -1.12
CA ALA A 290 13.04 -18.56 -2.54
C ALA A 290 11.64 -18.04 -2.88
N ILE A 291 10.58 -18.68 -2.36
CA ILE A 291 9.20 -18.21 -2.55
C ILE A 291 9.00 -16.82 -1.97
N PHE A 292 9.42 -16.55 -0.71
CA PHE A 292 9.26 -15.23 -0.10
C PHE A 292 10.10 -14.15 -0.79
N LEU A 293 11.33 -14.44 -1.19
CA LEU A 293 12.18 -13.51 -1.94
C LEU A 293 11.60 -13.19 -3.31
N SER A 294 11.09 -14.19 -4.02
CA SER A 294 10.43 -14.01 -5.31
C SER A 294 9.14 -13.23 -5.14
N PHE A 295 8.35 -13.49 -4.10
CA PHE A 295 7.14 -12.73 -3.81
C PHE A 295 7.45 -11.25 -3.51
N ALA A 296 8.47 -10.97 -2.70
CA ALA A 296 8.93 -9.60 -2.46
C ALA A 296 9.32 -8.88 -3.76
N ARG A 297 10.00 -9.59 -4.69
CA ARG A 297 10.34 -9.05 -6.01
C ARG A 297 9.11 -8.79 -6.87
N VAL A 298 8.16 -9.73 -6.90
CA VAL A 298 6.90 -9.57 -7.62
C VAL A 298 6.14 -8.36 -7.09
N VAL A 299 5.95 -8.22 -5.77
CA VAL A 299 5.28 -7.06 -5.16
C VAL A 299 5.96 -5.76 -5.58
N LYS A 300 7.29 -5.70 -5.57
CA LYS A 300 8.03 -4.50 -5.95
C LYS A 300 7.89 -4.15 -7.44
N LEU A 301 7.90 -5.16 -8.32
CA LEU A 301 7.80 -4.95 -9.77
C LEU A 301 6.37 -4.67 -10.24
N THR A 302 5.37 -5.06 -9.44
CA THR A 302 3.96 -4.85 -9.75
C THR A 302 3.37 -3.58 -9.10
N GLN A 303 4.20 -2.77 -8.44
CA GLN A 303 3.77 -1.45 -7.97
C GLN A 303 3.55 -0.53 -9.19
N PRO A 304 2.44 0.24 -9.23
CA PRO A 304 2.21 1.20 -10.30
C PRO A 304 3.38 2.19 -10.35
N ILE A 305 3.94 2.37 -11.55
CA ILE A 305 5.03 3.32 -11.78
C ILE A 305 4.38 4.70 -11.80
N GLU A 306 4.65 5.52 -10.79
CA GLU A 306 4.37 6.94 -10.89
C GLU A 306 5.29 7.51 -11.97
N TYR A 307 4.69 8.00 -13.04
CA TYR A 307 5.42 8.70 -14.10
C TYR A 307 5.89 10.05 -13.51
N ARG A 308 7.05 10.03 -12.89
CA ARG A 308 7.76 11.24 -12.47
C ARG A 308 8.60 11.69 -13.67
N ARG A 309 8.11 12.68 -14.38
CA ARG A 309 8.96 13.49 -15.26
C ARG A 309 9.74 14.52 -14.47
#